data_dcf28ed6fa461b4cbe43420d2b9650f2
#
_entry.id   dcf28ed6fa461b4cbe43420d2b9650f2
#
_cell.length_a   1.000
_cell.length_b   1.000
_cell.length_c   1.000
_cell.angle_alpha   90.00
_cell.angle_beta   90.00
_cell.angle_gamma   90.00
#
_symmetry.space_group_name_H-M   'P 1'
#
loop_
_entity.id
_entity.type
_entity.pdbx_description
1 polymer ?
#
loop_
_entity_poly.entity_id
_entity_poly.type
_entity_poly.pdbx_seq_one_letter_code
_entity_poly.pdbx_strand_id
1 'polypeptide(L)'
;MKPSMKSETFLLATTLLCTLLGLGYPLSCEVCVDDGPSCTGKLQPCAPDEDSCVVVVTKTNRKASLAVTSYKGCAKSSECDSGLFGITVNPENYMGSRRRCCQKDGCNQDPLPALVRNHTENGLRCPSCIAAFMETCTASEEALCVGEETRCVAVSGLLQPGVKFAVQGCGMETACHTKPGTLVPSSARLFTIKKTSCL
;
A
#
# COMPACT_ATOMS: atom_id res chain seq x y z
N MET A 1 -25.58 -20.65 53.73
CA MET A 1 -24.82 -21.57 52.88
C MET A 1 -23.49 -20.91 52.52
N LYS A 2 -22.36 -21.41 52.99
CA LYS A 2 -21.02 -20.88 52.63
C LYS A 2 -20.67 -21.37 51.22
N PRO A 3 -20.27 -20.50 50.29
CA PRO A 3 -19.81 -20.96 49.00
C PRO A 3 -18.52 -21.83 49.15
N SER A 4 -18.49 -22.92 48.42
CA SER A 4 -17.41 -23.88 48.49
C SER A 4 -16.09 -23.22 47.98
N MET A 5 -15.05 -23.24 48.82
CA MET A 5 -13.72 -22.71 48.55
C MET A 5 -13.08 -23.25 47.23
N LYS A 6 -13.59 -24.39 46.73
CA LYS A 6 -13.19 -24.99 45.44
C LYS A 6 -13.72 -24.25 44.21
N SER A 7 -14.90 -23.58 44.36
CA SER A 7 -15.52 -22.82 43.27
C SER A 7 -14.78 -21.48 43.01
N GLU A 8 -14.35 -20.82 44.09
CA GLU A 8 -13.63 -19.53 43.95
C GLU A 8 -12.22 -19.67 43.39
N THR A 9 -11.51 -20.75 43.74
CA THR A 9 -10.19 -21.04 43.18
C THR A 9 -10.26 -21.45 41.72
N PHE A 10 -11.33 -22.11 41.29
CA PHE A 10 -11.52 -22.47 39.88
C PHE A 10 -11.86 -21.25 39.03
N LEU A 11 -12.68 -20.33 39.52
CA LEU A 11 -13.00 -19.06 38.85
C LEU A 11 -11.79 -18.14 38.75
N LEU A 12 -10.99 -18.02 39.81
CA LEU A 12 -9.74 -17.24 39.82
C LEU A 12 -8.68 -17.82 38.83
N ALA A 13 -8.57 -19.17 38.77
CA ALA A 13 -7.64 -19.83 37.87
C ALA A 13 -8.05 -19.66 36.39
N THR A 14 -9.34 -19.71 36.07
CA THR A 14 -9.85 -19.51 34.70
C THR A 14 -9.74 -18.05 34.28
N THR A 15 -9.97 -17.06 35.15
CA THR A 15 -9.78 -15.65 34.83
C THR A 15 -8.29 -15.33 34.66
N LEU A 16 -7.42 -15.89 35.47
CA LEU A 16 -5.96 -15.70 35.34
C LEU A 16 -5.42 -16.35 34.05
N LEU A 17 -5.93 -17.52 33.69
CA LEU A 17 -5.54 -18.20 32.44
C LEU A 17 -6.00 -17.40 31.20
N CYS A 18 -7.18 -16.80 31.21
CA CYS A 18 -7.66 -15.93 30.13
C CYS A 18 -6.82 -14.64 29.99
N THR A 19 -6.31 -14.09 31.08
CA THR A 19 -5.43 -12.91 31.02
C THR A 19 -4.00 -13.24 30.57
N LEU A 20 -3.56 -14.47 30.84
CA LEU A 20 -2.23 -14.95 30.41
C LEU A 20 -2.18 -15.38 28.93
N LEU A 21 -3.33 -15.75 28.34
CA LEU A 21 -3.39 -16.14 26.94
C LEU A 21 -3.39 -14.96 25.97
N GLY A 22 -3.38 -13.71 26.48
CA GLY A 22 -3.26 -12.52 25.65
C GLY A 22 -4.22 -12.53 24.46
N LEU A 23 -5.50 -12.95 24.68
CA LEU A 23 -6.53 -12.86 23.64
C LEU A 23 -6.87 -11.37 23.42
N GLY A 24 -5.90 -10.63 22.92
CA GLY A 24 -6.16 -9.34 22.32
C GLY A 24 -7.14 -9.57 21.16
N TYR A 25 -8.22 -8.80 21.12
CA TYR A 25 -9.10 -8.80 19.96
C TYR A 25 -8.24 -8.47 18.73
N PRO A 26 -8.38 -9.22 17.60
CA PRO A 26 -7.67 -8.90 16.39
C PRO A 26 -8.02 -7.48 15.93
N LEU A 27 -7.02 -6.76 15.43
CA LEU A 27 -7.23 -5.45 14.84
C LEU A 27 -8.31 -5.55 13.76
N SER A 28 -9.23 -4.59 13.72
CA SER A 28 -10.31 -4.55 12.73
C SER A 28 -10.15 -3.33 11.84
N CYS A 29 -10.07 -3.55 10.53
CA CYS A 29 -9.93 -2.51 9.52
C CYS A 29 -11.15 -2.47 8.59
N GLU A 30 -11.46 -1.30 8.05
CA GLU A 30 -12.38 -1.21 6.93
C GLU A 30 -11.75 -1.85 5.69
N VAL A 31 -12.50 -2.71 4.99
CA VAL A 31 -12.01 -3.44 3.81
C VAL A 31 -12.87 -3.12 2.60
N CYS A 32 -12.28 -2.52 1.58
CA CYS A 32 -12.91 -2.23 0.31
C CYS A 32 -11.88 -1.93 -0.80
N VAL A 33 -12.32 -2.03 -2.04
CA VAL A 33 -11.63 -1.52 -3.24
C VAL A 33 -12.68 -0.99 -4.20
N ASP A 34 -12.41 0.18 -4.81
CA ASP A 34 -13.33 0.77 -5.78
C ASP A 34 -12.57 1.70 -6.75
N ASP A 35 -13.14 1.90 -7.93
CA ASP A 35 -12.72 2.94 -8.84
C ASP A 35 -13.31 4.28 -8.36
N GLY A 36 -12.40 5.21 -8.03
CA GLY A 36 -12.74 6.50 -7.46
C GLY A 36 -11.82 6.90 -6.30
N PRO A 37 -12.00 8.13 -5.77
CA PRO A 37 -11.12 8.68 -4.74
C PRO A 37 -11.36 8.09 -3.34
N SER A 38 -12.43 7.33 -3.16
CA SER A 38 -12.78 6.71 -1.87
C SER A 38 -13.63 5.47 -2.09
N CYS A 39 -13.48 4.49 -1.21
CA CYS A 39 -14.39 3.36 -1.11
C CYS A 39 -14.92 3.23 0.32
N THR A 40 -16.06 2.55 0.47
CA THR A 40 -16.70 2.26 1.74
C THR A 40 -16.95 0.76 1.85
N GLY A 41 -16.53 0.17 2.94
CA GLY A 41 -16.66 -1.25 3.19
C GLY A 41 -17.13 -1.56 4.60
N LYS A 42 -16.92 -2.81 5.02
CA LYS A 42 -17.21 -3.26 6.38
C LYS A 42 -15.93 -3.37 7.17
N LEU A 43 -16.02 -3.15 8.49
CA LEU A 43 -14.95 -3.53 9.40
C LEU A 43 -14.81 -5.04 9.40
N GLN A 44 -13.60 -5.53 9.18
CA GLN A 44 -13.26 -6.94 9.20
C GLN A 44 -12.05 -7.18 10.11
N PRO A 45 -12.04 -8.27 10.90
CA PRO A 45 -10.88 -8.62 11.69
C PRO A 45 -9.71 -8.97 10.77
N CYS A 46 -8.54 -8.46 11.11
CA CYS A 46 -7.31 -8.73 10.38
C CYS A 46 -6.74 -10.13 10.73
N ALA A 47 -5.90 -10.67 9.87
CA ALA A 47 -5.17 -11.89 10.16
C ALA A 47 -4.21 -11.67 11.36
N PRO A 48 -3.80 -12.73 12.09
CA PRO A 48 -2.96 -12.58 13.28
C PRO A 48 -1.60 -11.91 13.06
N ASP A 49 -1.11 -11.93 11.83
CA ASP A 49 0.15 -11.31 11.43
C ASP A 49 -0.02 -9.92 10.76
N GLU A 50 -1.26 -9.43 10.68
CA GLU A 50 -1.62 -8.11 10.17
C GLU A 50 -2.00 -7.20 11.35
N ASP A 51 -1.09 -6.33 11.72
CA ASP A 51 -1.16 -5.46 12.90
C ASP A 51 -1.38 -3.98 12.53
N SER A 52 -1.77 -3.70 11.29
CA SER A 52 -1.97 -2.35 10.78
C SER A 52 -3.16 -2.29 9.82
N CYS A 53 -3.87 -1.16 9.85
CA CYS A 53 -4.84 -0.81 8.81
C CYS A 53 -4.17 0.10 7.78
N VAL A 54 -4.57 -0.04 6.53
CA VAL A 54 -4.08 0.79 5.43
C VAL A 54 -5.23 1.41 4.64
N VAL A 55 -5.05 2.65 4.21
CA VAL A 55 -5.83 3.31 3.17
C VAL A 55 -4.90 3.84 2.11
N VAL A 56 -5.22 3.57 0.84
CA VAL A 56 -4.43 3.98 -0.32
C VAL A 56 -5.34 4.58 -1.37
N VAL A 57 -4.94 5.71 -1.94
CA VAL A 57 -5.56 6.27 -3.15
C VAL A 57 -4.48 6.40 -4.21
N THR A 58 -4.72 5.79 -5.37
CA THR A 58 -3.81 5.80 -6.50
C THR A 58 -4.45 6.51 -7.68
N LYS A 59 -3.70 7.41 -8.29
CA LYS A 59 -4.03 8.05 -9.58
C LYS A 59 -3.09 7.50 -10.64
N THR A 60 -3.65 7.00 -11.72
CA THR A 60 -2.88 6.50 -12.85
C THR A 60 -3.27 7.23 -14.13
N ASN A 61 -2.30 7.46 -14.99
CA ASN A 61 -2.53 7.76 -16.40
C ASN A 61 -1.91 6.60 -17.20
N ARG A 62 -2.74 5.87 -17.92
CA ARG A 62 -2.28 4.77 -18.76
C ARG A 62 -2.93 4.89 -20.12
N LYS A 63 -2.12 5.06 -21.17
CA LYS A 63 -2.58 5.29 -22.56
C LYS A 63 -3.61 6.42 -22.64
N ALA A 64 -3.30 7.57 -22.02
CA ALA A 64 -4.16 8.74 -21.91
C ALA A 64 -5.50 8.53 -21.17
N SER A 65 -5.72 7.38 -20.52
CA SER A 65 -6.86 7.14 -19.64
C SER A 65 -6.47 7.42 -18.18
N LEU A 66 -7.05 8.48 -17.62
CA LEU A 66 -6.87 8.84 -16.23
C LEU A 66 -7.83 8.03 -15.36
N ALA A 67 -7.30 7.31 -14.37
CA ALA A 67 -8.09 6.57 -13.40
C ALA A 67 -7.64 6.91 -11.97
N VAL A 68 -8.59 6.87 -11.05
CA VAL A 68 -8.36 6.93 -9.61
C VAL A 68 -8.93 5.67 -9.01
N THR A 69 -8.17 5.01 -8.14
CA THR A 69 -8.60 3.79 -7.44
C THR A 69 -8.30 3.95 -5.96
N SER A 70 -9.23 3.59 -5.12
CA SER A 70 -9.07 3.56 -3.66
C SER A 70 -9.08 2.13 -3.14
N TYR A 71 -8.31 1.88 -2.08
CA TYR A 71 -8.20 0.61 -1.38
C TYR A 71 -8.11 0.86 0.12
N LYS A 72 -8.80 0.04 0.89
CA LYS A 72 -8.68 -0.04 2.34
C LYS A 72 -8.58 -1.51 2.75
N GLY A 73 -7.79 -1.81 3.79
CA GLY A 73 -7.62 -3.18 4.25
C GLY A 73 -6.68 -3.31 5.42
N CYS A 74 -6.36 -4.57 5.74
CA CYS A 74 -5.33 -4.94 6.71
C CYS A 74 -3.95 -5.00 6.05
N ALA A 75 -2.91 -4.81 6.83
CA ALA A 75 -1.52 -4.88 6.40
C ALA A 75 -0.60 -5.22 7.57
N LYS A 76 0.61 -5.67 7.28
CA LYS A 76 1.69 -5.77 8.27
C LYS A 76 2.35 -4.40 8.42
N SER A 77 2.58 -3.93 9.63
CA SER A 77 3.27 -2.66 9.89
C SER A 77 4.69 -2.65 9.30
N SER A 78 5.33 -3.81 9.25
CA SER A 78 6.63 -3.99 8.60
C SER A 78 6.62 -3.69 7.09
N GLU A 79 5.47 -3.83 6.43
CA GLU A 79 5.25 -3.62 4.99
C GLU A 79 4.46 -2.33 4.70
N CYS A 80 4.03 -1.60 5.74
CA CYS A 80 3.16 -0.45 5.63
C CYS A 80 3.84 0.82 6.13
N ASP A 81 4.12 1.75 5.21
CA ASP A 81 4.57 3.10 5.52
C ASP A 81 3.57 4.12 5.00
N SER A 82 3.27 5.14 5.83
CA SER A 82 2.53 6.31 5.36
C SER A 82 3.42 7.15 4.45
N GLY A 83 2.88 7.63 3.34
CA GLY A 83 3.65 8.48 2.44
C GLY A 83 3.10 8.55 1.02
N LEU A 84 3.95 9.08 0.17
CA LEU A 84 3.70 9.22 -1.26
C LEU A 84 4.57 8.24 -2.04
N PHE A 85 4.04 7.72 -3.12
CA PHE A 85 4.77 6.96 -4.13
C PHE A 85 4.40 7.51 -5.50
N GLY A 86 5.37 7.74 -6.35
CA GLY A 86 5.13 8.21 -7.72
C GLY A 86 6.19 7.70 -8.65
N ILE A 87 5.77 7.23 -9.83
CA ILE A 87 6.65 6.84 -10.93
C ILE A 87 6.05 7.25 -12.26
N THR A 88 6.87 7.85 -13.12
CA THR A 88 6.56 8.22 -14.51
C THR A 88 7.52 7.49 -15.43
N VAL A 89 6.96 6.72 -16.36
CA VAL A 89 7.73 6.07 -17.41
C VAL A 89 7.74 6.93 -18.68
N ASN A 90 6.61 7.54 -18.98
CA ASN A 90 6.43 8.52 -20.05
C ASN A 90 5.13 9.32 -19.79
N PRO A 91 4.79 10.33 -20.61
CA PRO A 91 3.59 11.13 -20.40
C PRO A 91 2.28 10.34 -20.31
N GLU A 92 2.20 9.18 -20.97
CA GLU A 92 1.01 8.32 -21.01
C GLU A 92 1.01 7.23 -19.93
N ASN A 93 2.12 7.04 -19.22
CA ASN A 93 2.27 5.99 -18.22
C ASN A 93 2.85 6.58 -16.93
N TYR A 94 1.95 6.99 -16.08
CA TYR A 94 2.19 7.54 -14.74
C TYR A 94 1.38 6.78 -13.71
N MET A 95 1.95 6.57 -12.53
CA MET A 95 1.28 6.08 -11.35
C MET A 95 1.73 6.89 -10.15
N GLY A 96 0.78 7.44 -9.39
CA GLY A 96 1.04 8.12 -8.13
C GLY A 96 0.04 7.73 -7.08
N SER A 97 0.49 7.39 -5.88
CA SER A 97 -0.34 6.98 -4.77
C SER A 97 -0.01 7.74 -3.49
N ARG A 98 -1.03 7.92 -2.67
CA ARG A 98 -0.93 8.38 -1.28
C ARG A 98 -1.42 7.26 -0.39
N ARG A 99 -0.67 6.97 0.67
CA ARG A 99 -0.94 5.89 1.61
C ARG A 99 -0.86 6.40 3.04
N ARG A 100 -1.75 5.89 3.89
CA ARG A 100 -1.73 6.07 5.35
C ARG A 100 -1.91 4.72 6.02
N CYS A 101 -1.02 4.42 6.96
CA CYS A 101 -1.06 3.25 7.82
C CYS A 101 -1.36 3.67 9.26
N CYS A 102 -2.09 2.86 10.00
CA CYS A 102 -2.46 3.12 11.39
C CYS A 102 -2.77 1.82 12.14
N GLN A 103 -2.70 1.85 13.49
CA GLN A 103 -2.77 0.63 14.32
C GLN A 103 -3.90 0.71 15.36
N LYS A 104 -5.07 1.24 14.96
CA LYS A 104 -6.28 1.28 15.79
C LYS A 104 -7.46 0.76 14.98
N ASP A 105 -8.44 0.17 15.65
CA ASP A 105 -9.66 -0.30 15.00
C ASP A 105 -10.33 0.81 14.18
N GLY A 106 -10.64 0.50 12.93
CA GLY A 106 -11.31 1.39 12.00
C GLY A 106 -10.56 2.67 11.62
N CYS A 107 -9.27 2.81 11.94
CA CYS A 107 -8.51 4.05 11.72
C CYS A 107 -8.29 4.40 10.24
N ASN A 108 -8.61 3.49 9.31
CA ASN A 108 -8.52 3.69 7.87
C ASN A 108 -9.85 4.10 7.22
N GLN A 109 -10.88 4.44 8.00
CA GLN A 109 -12.20 4.82 7.47
C GLN A 109 -12.18 6.16 6.72
N ASP A 110 -11.39 7.13 7.19
CA ASP A 110 -11.30 8.44 6.53
C ASP A 110 -10.64 8.34 5.16
N PRO A 111 -11.22 8.98 4.13
CA PRO A 111 -10.64 9.01 2.79
C PRO A 111 -9.33 9.80 2.77
N LEU A 112 -8.50 9.52 1.76
CA LEU A 112 -7.31 10.30 1.44
C LEU A 112 -7.51 11.07 0.15
N PRO A 113 -7.02 12.32 0.05
CA PRO A 113 -7.01 13.02 -1.22
C PRO A 113 -6.05 12.33 -2.20
N ALA A 114 -6.47 12.20 -3.46
CA ALA A 114 -5.60 11.70 -4.51
C ALA A 114 -4.36 12.62 -4.69
N LEU A 115 -3.26 12.02 -5.14
CA LEU A 115 -2.04 12.77 -5.42
C LEU A 115 -2.27 13.75 -6.59
N VAL A 116 -1.98 15.03 -6.35
CA VAL A 116 -1.97 16.07 -7.39
C VAL A 116 -0.58 16.07 -8.01
N ARG A 117 -0.51 15.80 -9.32
CA ARG A 117 0.76 15.81 -10.06
C ARG A 117 1.03 17.21 -10.59
N ASN A 118 2.20 17.75 -10.30
CA ASN A 118 2.75 18.90 -11.00
C ASN A 118 3.33 18.44 -12.34
N HIS A 119 2.93 19.06 -13.44
CA HIS A 119 3.35 18.70 -14.80
C HIS A 119 4.53 19.56 -15.33
N THR A 120 5.07 20.45 -14.52
CA THR A 120 6.23 21.28 -14.92
C THR A 120 7.48 20.42 -14.94
N GLU A 121 8.14 20.35 -16.08
CA GLU A 121 9.44 19.69 -16.23
C GLU A 121 10.47 20.29 -15.28
N ASN A 122 11.24 19.45 -14.60
CA ASN A 122 12.26 19.87 -13.64
C ASN A 122 13.70 19.71 -14.16
N GLY A 123 13.86 19.31 -15.43
CA GLY A 123 15.13 19.15 -16.12
C GLY A 123 15.82 17.81 -15.91
N LEU A 124 15.36 16.96 -14.98
CA LEU A 124 15.86 15.60 -14.81
C LEU A 124 15.35 14.70 -15.94
N ARG A 125 16.20 13.82 -16.45
CA ARG A 125 15.87 12.77 -17.41
C ARG A 125 16.28 11.42 -16.83
N CYS A 126 15.44 10.41 -16.98
CA CYS A 126 15.69 9.09 -16.44
C CYS A 126 15.54 8.02 -17.51
N PRO A 127 16.40 6.98 -17.49
CA PRO A 127 16.16 5.78 -18.28
C PRO A 127 14.79 5.21 -17.99
N SER A 128 14.02 4.84 -19.01
CA SER A 128 12.65 4.38 -18.83
C SER A 128 12.32 3.11 -19.60
N CYS A 129 11.53 2.24 -18.98
CA CYS A 129 10.98 1.02 -19.55
C CYS A 129 9.81 0.48 -18.75
N ILE A 130 8.99 -0.33 -19.40
CA ILE A 130 7.95 -1.17 -18.77
C ILE A 130 8.09 -2.59 -19.30
N ALA A 131 8.12 -3.59 -18.41
CA ALA A 131 8.09 -5.00 -18.76
C ALA A 131 7.04 -5.74 -17.95
N ALA A 132 6.24 -6.56 -18.61
CA ALA A 132 5.34 -7.53 -18.01
C ALA A 132 5.99 -8.91 -18.05
N PHE A 133 5.67 -9.76 -17.06
CA PHE A 133 6.19 -11.13 -16.88
C PHE A 133 7.68 -11.19 -16.54
N MET A 134 8.32 -10.05 -16.25
CA MET A 134 9.75 -9.94 -15.97
C MET A 134 9.99 -9.24 -14.63
N GLU A 135 11.12 -9.52 -13.99
CA GLU A 135 11.57 -8.86 -12.74
C GLU A 135 12.48 -7.65 -13.00
N THR A 136 12.95 -7.51 -14.22
CA THR A 136 13.77 -6.38 -14.68
C THR A 136 13.32 -5.94 -16.06
N CYS A 137 13.57 -4.69 -16.41
CA CYS A 137 13.42 -4.20 -17.77
C CYS A 137 14.70 -3.46 -18.21
N THR A 138 14.96 -3.48 -19.51
CA THR A 138 16.07 -2.73 -20.11
C THR A 138 15.52 -1.42 -20.64
N ALA A 139 16.10 -0.31 -20.21
CA ALA A 139 15.69 1.01 -20.66
C ALA A 139 15.83 1.13 -22.17
N SER A 140 14.77 1.51 -22.84
CA SER A 140 14.68 1.75 -24.28
C SER A 140 14.37 3.20 -24.63
N GLU A 141 13.97 4.00 -23.63
CA GLU A 141 13.54 5.38 -23.76
C GLU A 141 14.06 6.22 -22.60
N GLU A 142 13.87 7.53 -22.69
CA GLU A 142 14.07 8.47 -21.58
C GLU A 142 12.74 9.09 -21.15
N ALA A 143 12.50 9.11 -19.84
CA ALA A 143 11.41 9.85 -19.22
C ALA A 143 11.87 11.27 -18.89
N LEU A 144 11.02 12.26 -19.18
CA LEU A 144 11.17 13.64 -18.71
C LEU A 144 10.51 13.75 -17.36
N CYS A 145 11.27 14.08 -16.32
CA CYS A 145 10.78 14.18 -14.96
C CYS A 145 10.06 15.51 -14.71
N VAL A 146 9.02 15.46 -13.89
CA VAL A 146 8.18 16.63 -13.60
C VAL A 146 7.99 16.82 -12.09
N GLY A 147 7.84 18.10 -11.68
CA GLY A 147 7.53 18.46 -10.29
C GLY A 147 8.52 17.86 -9.29
N GLU A 148 8.01 17.02 -8.38
CA GLU A 148 8.78 16.40 -7.29
C GLU A 148 9.44 15.05 -7.68
N GLU A 149 9.46 14.71 -8.95
CA GLU A 149 10.13 13.51 -9.46
C GLU A 149 11.64 13.76 -9.56
N THR A 150 12.34 13.70 -8.43
CA THR A 150 13.76 14.11 -8.29
C THR A 150 14.74 12.95 -8.37
N ARG A 151 14.28 11.73 -8.65
CA ARG A 151 15.09 10.50 -8.73
C ARG A 151 14.73 9.69 -9.98
N CYS A 152 15.74 8.96 -10.48
CA CYS A 152 15.51 7.86 -11.38
C CYS A 152 15.30 6.59 -10.55
N VAL A 153 14.19 5.90 -10.77
CA VAL A 153 13.73 4.80 -9.91
C VAL A 153 13.48 3.56 -10.75
N ALA A 154 13.92 2.41 -10.25
CA ALA A 154 13.51 1.11 -10.75
C ALA A 154 12.65 0.40 -9.73
N VAL A 155 11.51 -0.12 -10.18
CA VAL A 155 10.50 -0.80 -9.34
C VAL A 155 10.17 -2.14 -9.97
N SER A 156 10.11 -3.20 -9.16
CA SER A 156 9.60 -4.50 -9.58
C SER A 156 8.67 -5.10 -8.54
N GLY A 157 7.81 -6.00 -8.98
CA GLY A 157 6.83 -6.60 -8.09
C GLY A 157 5.90 -7.57 -8.80
N LEU A 158 4.74 -7.75 -8.20
CA LEU A 158 3.69 -8.65 -8.67
C LEU A 158 2.39 -7.89 -8.87
N LEU A 159 1.75 -8.11 -10.00
CA LEU A 159 0.35 -7.80 -10.23
C LEU A 159 -0.46 -9.05 -9.92
N GLN A 160 -1.43 -8.95 -9.02
CA GLN A 160 -2.28 -10.09 -8.69
C GLN A 160 -3.07 -10.61 -9.91
N PRO A 161 -3.13 -11.94 -10.12
CA PRO A 161 -2.81 -13.02 -9.20
C PRO A 161 -1.35 -13.54 -9.20
N GLY A 162 -0.35 -12.78 -9.61
CA GLY A 162 1.05 -13.19 -9.51
C GLY A 162 1.90 -12.91 -10.76
N VAL A 163 1.41 -12.03 -11.63
CA VAL A 163 2.14 -11.61 -12.83
C VAL A 163 3.27 -10.66 -12.44
N LYS A 164 4.51 -11.02 -12.75
CA LYS A 164 5.69 -10.18 -12.54
C LYS A 164 5.61 -8.91 -13.38
N PHE A 165 6.12 -7.82 -12.85
CA PHE A 165 6.32 -6.59 -13.61
C PHE A 165 7.61 -5.89 -13.19
N ALA A 166 8.18 -5.12 -14.09
CA ALA A 166 9.27 -4.21 -13.82
C ALA A 166 9.05 -2.89 -14.57
N VAL A 167 9.39 -1.78 -13.92
CA VAL A 167 9.32 -0.43 -14.51
C VAL A 167 10.54 0.38 -14.10
N GLN A 168 11.01 1.24 -14.98
CA GLN A 168 12.01 2.26 -14.68
C GLN A 168 11.52 3.61 -15.20
N GLY A 169 11.91 4.68 -14.53
CA GLY A 169 11.55 6.04 -14.92
C GLY A 169 11.83 7.07 -13.85
N CYS A 170 11.17 8.21 -13.98
CA CYS A 170 11.21 9.29 -12.99
C CYS A 170 10.38 8.91 -11.76
N GLY A 171 10.88 9.21 -10.58
CA GLY A 171 10.17 8.96 -9.35
C GLY A 171 10.42 10.01 -8.27
N MET A 172 9.53 10.00 -7.29
CA MET A 172 9.72 10.79 -6.07
C MET A 172 10.79 10.13 -5.19
N GLU A 173 11.50 10.92 -4.37
CA GLU A 173 12.47 10.42 -3.39
C GLU A 173 11.88 9.29 -2.51
N THR A 174 10.63 9.43 -2.11
CA THR A 174 9.92 8.42 -1.30
C THR A 174 9.75 7.07 -1.99
N ALA A 175 9.75 7.03 -3.32
CA ALA A 175 9.66 5.79 -4.07
C ALA A 175 10.91 4.91 -3.87
N CYS A 176 12.08 5.51 -3.65
CA CYS A 176 13.34 4.79 -3.39
C CYS A 176 13.31 3.95 -2.11
N HIS A 177 12.51 4.37 -1.14
CA HIS A 177 12.42 3.79 0.20
C HIS A 177 11.13 3.00 0.43
N THR A 178 10.37 2.74 -0.65
CA THR A 178 9.13 1.97 -0.55
C THR A 178 9.43 0.53 -0.10
N LYS A 179 8.79 0.11 0.98
CA LYS A 179 8.99 -1.22 1.57
C LYS A 179 8.49 -2.33 0.64
N PRO A 180 9.18 -3.48 0.60
CA PRO A 180 8.62 -4.70 0.02
C PRO A 180 7.29 -5.05 0.68
N GLY A 181 6.33 -5.57 -0.09
CA GLY A 181 4.97 -5.86 0.39
C GLY A 181 4.00 -4.70 0.18
N THR A 182 4.48 -3.48 -0.06
CA THR A 182 3.62 -2.32 -0.31
C THR A 182 2.61 -2.58 -1.41
N LEU A 183 1.33 -2.34 -1.09
CA LEU A 183 0.21 -2.47 -2.02
C LEU A 183 -0.08 -1.16 -2.73
N VAL A 184 -0.28 -1.21 -4.05
CA VAL A 184 -0.65 -0.07 -4.90
C VAL A 184 -1.84 -0.49 -5.76
N PRO A 185 -3.05 -0.02 -5.46
CA PRO A 185 -4.25 -0.32 -6.27
C PRO A 185 -4.21 0.44 -7.59
N SER A 186 -4.69 -0.18 -8.66
CA SER A 186 -4.85 0.46 -9.98
C SER A 186 -5.89 -0.28 -10.82
N SER A 187 -6.99 0.40 -11.18
CA SER A 187 -8.05 -0.12 -12.06
C SER A 187 -8.49 -1.54 -11.72
N ALA A 188 -9.06 -1.74 -10.54
CA ALA A 188 -9.51 -3.02 -9.99
C ALA A 188 -8.41 -4.11 -9.86
N ARG A 189 -7.15 -3.72 -9.95
CA ARG A 189 -5.99 -4.60 -9.78
C ARG A 189 -5.14 -4.13 -8.61
N LEU A 190 -4.42 -5.07 -7.99
CA LEU A 190 -3.54 -4.77 -6.87
C LEU A 190 -2.11 -5.14 -7.24
N PHE A 191 -1.23 -4.14 -7.22
CA PHE A 191 0.20 -4.31 -7.39
C PHE A 191 0.85 -4.47 -6.01
N THR A 192 1.72 -5.45 -5.87
CA THR A 192 2.57 -5.62 -4.69
C THR A 192 4.01 -5.29 -5.07
N ILE A 193 4.55 -4.23 -4.50
CA ILE A 193 5.95 -3.86 -4.71
C ILE A 193 6.85 -4.89 -4.01
N LYS A 194 7.84 -5.42 -4.69
CA LYS A 194 8.82 -6.37 -4.14
C LYS A 194 10.19 -5.74 -3.97
N LYS A 195 10.56 -4.84 -4.87
CA LYS A 195 11.85 -4.16 -4.83
C LYS A 195 11.73 -2.77 -5.44
N THR A 196 12.38 -1.82 -4.81
CA THR A 196 12.65 -0.49 -5.35
C THR A 196 14.14 -0.20 -5.26
N SER A 197 14.65 0.57 -6.19
CA SER A 197 16.01 1.10 -6.13
C SER A 197 16.08 2.45 -6.87
N CYS A 198 16.87 3.37 -6.35
CA CYS A 198 17.27 4.56 -7.07
C CYS A 198 18.51 4.26 -7.91
N LEU A 199 18.56 4.80 -9.12
CA LEU A 199 19.62 4.64 -10.12
C LEU A 199 20.60 5.81 -10.04
#